data_b20b06c85a4b3c27340d3d8c2253e3de
#
_entry.id   b20b06c85a4b3c27340d3d8c2253e3de
#
_cell.length_a   1.000
_cell.length_b   1.000
_cell.length_c   1.000
_cell.angle_alpha   90.00
_cell.angle_beta   90.00
_cell.angle_gamma   90.00
#
_symmetry.space_group_name_H-M   'P 1'
#
loop_
_entity.id
_entity.type
_entity.pdbx_description
1 polymer ?
#
loop_
_entity_poly.entity_id
_entity_poly.type
_entity_poly.pdbx_seq_one_letter_code
_entity_poly.pdbx_strand_id
1 'polypeptide(L)'
;MSYKIIRTDKFNDQLTDIIMYIRDAFSKKEALDYLNYLETIINNLKEYPYIGVVPRYQSIAKQGYRAIICKQNILFYKINEENKEIFLNIIVCSKRNYINLI
;
A
#
# COMPACT_ATOMS: atom_id res chain seq x y z
N MET A 1 -11.84 16.29 -7.02
CA MET A 1 -11.19 16.81 -5.81
C MET A 1 -10.20 15.80 -5.28
N SER A 2 -8.99 16.24 -4.95
CA SER A 2 -7.95 15.32 -4.48
C SER A 2 -8.12 14.99 -3.01
N TYR A 3 -7.84 13.73 -2.67
CA TYR A 3 -7.75 13.30 -1.29
C TYR A 3 -6.34 13.52 -0.77
N LYS A 4 -6.21 13.74 0.53
CA LYS A 4 -4.91 13.85 1.18
C LYS A 4 -4.38 12.45 1.49
N ILE A 5 -3.12 12.16 1.11
CA ILE A 5 -2.49 10.89 1.44
C ILE A 5 -1.77 11.01 2.77
N ILE A 6 -2.06 10.07 3.67
CA ILE A 6 -1.38 9.99 4.97
C ILE A 6 -0.69 8.63 5.04
N ARG A 7 0.62 8.67 5.20
CA ARG A 7 1.44 7.45 5.33
C ARG A 7 1.67 7.18 6.79
N THR A 8 1.16 6.05 7.27
CA THR A 8 1.38 5.67 8.67
C THR A 8 2.83 5.27 8.90
N ASP A 9 3.28 5.31 10.14
CA ASP A 9 4.64 4.89 10.50
C ASP A 9 4.86 3.43 10.12
N LYS A 10 3.88 2.58 10.36
CA LYS A 10 3.96 1.16 10.01
C LYS A 10 4.14 0.97 8.50
N PHE A 11 3.38 1.72 7.68
CA PHE A 11 3.53 1.67 6.23
C PHE A 11 4.94 2.08 5.83
N ASN A 12 5.45 3.19 6.38
CA ASN A 12 6.78 3.69 6.05
C ASN A 12 7.86 2.68 6.40
N ASP A 13 7.76 2.04 7.56
CA ASP A 13 8.73 1.03 7.99
C ASP A 13 8.69 -0.19 7.06
N GLN A 14 7.50 -0.64 6.72
CA GLN A 14 7.34 -1.79 5.82
C GLN A 14 7.86 -1.49 4.42
N LEU A 15 7.58 -0.29 3.92
CA LEU A 15 8.08 0.13 2.60
C LEU A 15 9.60 0.20 2.60
N THR A 16 10.20 0.75 3.64
CA THR A 16 11.66 0.82 3.76
C THR A 16 12.25 -0.58 3.70
N ASP A 17 11.69 -1.54 4.43
CA ASP A 17 12.17 -2.93 4.41
C ASP A 17 12.09 -3.54 3.01
N ILE A 18 11.00 -3.28 2.29
CA ILE A 18 10.82 -3.79 0.93
C ILE A 18 11.88 -3.21 0.00
N ILE A 19 12.07 -1.89 0.06
CA ILE A 19 13.03 -1.20 -0.82
C ILE A 19 14.46 -1.68 -0.54
N MET A 20 14.83 -1.83 0.73
CA MET A 20 16.14 -2.32 1.11
C MET A 20 16.35 -3.77 0.65
N TYR A 21 15.31 -4.60 0.74
CA TYR A 21 15.39 -5.97 0.25
C TYR A 21 15.65 -6.00 -1.27
N ILE A 22 14.92 -5.19 -2.03
CA ILE A 22 15.10 -5.16 -3.49
C ILE A 22 16.51 -4.68 -3.84
N ARG A 23 17.00 -3.65 -3.15
CA ARG A 23 18.36 -3.15 -3.37
C ARG A 23 19.39 -4.24 -3.15
N ASP A 24 19.28 -4.99 -2.05
CA ASP A 24 20.27 -5.98 -1.66
C ASP A 24 20.18 -7.26 -2.49
N ALA A 25 18.94 -7.70 -2.82
CA ALA A 25 18.74 -8.93 -3.59
C ALA A 25 18.91 -8.73 -5.10
N PHE A 26 18.70 -7.52 -5.60
CA PHE A 26 18.77 -7.23 -7.03
C PHE A 26 19.72 -6.07 -7.30
N SER A 27 19.22 -4.83 -7.23
CA SER A 27 20.07 -3.67 -7.48
C SER A 27 19.42 -2.39 -6.94
N LYS A 28 20.24 -1.34 -6.79
CA LYS A 28 19.76 0.00 -6.44
C LYS A 28 18.79 0.52 -7.50
N LYS A 29 19.09 0.26 -8.79
CA LYS A 29 18.23 0.70 -9.88
C LYS A 29 16.83 0.08 -9.76
N GLU A 30 16.76 -1.21 -9.50
CA GLU A 30 15.47 -1.89 -9.38
C GLU A 30 14.69 -1.40 -8.16
N ALA A 31 15.38 -1.10 -7.07
CA ALA A 31 14.74 -0.54 -5.88
C ALA A 31 14.12 0.82 -6.18
N LEU A 32 14.83 1.69 -6.89
CA LEU A 32 14.33 3.00 -7.29
C LEU A 32 13.18 2.88 -8.29
N ASP A 33 13.28 1.97 -9.23
CA ASP A 33 12.22 1.73 -10.22
C ASP A 33 10.93 1.28 -9.53
N TYR A 34 11.03 0.39 -8.55
CA TYR A 34 9.87 -0.06 -7.79
C TYR A 34 9.26 1.07 -6.98
N LEU A 35 10.11 1.88 -6.34
CA LEU A 35 9.63 3.02 -5.56
C LEU A 35 8.87 4.01 -6.45
N ASN A 36 9.40 4.31 -7.64
CA ASN A 36 8.73 5.20 -8.59
C ASN A 36 7.39 4.63 -9.06
N TYR A 37 7.35 3.33 -9.33
CA TYR A 37 6.14 2.62 -9.69
C TYR A 37 5.08 2.78 -8.58
N LEU A 38 5.47 2.56 -7.33
CA LEU A 38 4.58 2.65 -6.19
C LEU A 38 4.06 4.07 -5.99
N GLU A 39 4.95 5.06 -6.14
CA GLU A 39 4.56 6.47 -6.02
C GLU A 39 3.51 6.86 -7.06
N THR A 40 3.60 6.31 -8.28
CA THR A 40 2.60 6.54 -9.32
C THR A 40 1.24 5.99 -8.89
N ILE A 41 1.22 4.80 -8.30
CA ILE A 41 -0.03 4.20 -7.79
C ILE A 41 -0.62 5.07 -6.68
N ILE A 42 0.21 5.52 -5.76
CA ILE A 42 -0.24 6.36 -4.63
C ILE A 42 -0.80 7.68 -5.14
N ASN A 43 -0.16 8.29 -6.15
CA ASN A 43 -0.67 9.52 -6.74
C ASN A 43 -2.04 9.31 -7.40
N ASN A 44 -2.26 8.16 -8.04
CA ASN A 44 -3.56 7.85 -8.62
C ASN A 44 -4.66 7.73 -7.57
N LEU A 45 -4.32 7.27 -6.37
CA LEU A 45 -5.29 7.18 -5.28
C LEU A 45 -5.87 8.53 -4.89
N LYS A 46 -5.12 9.60 -5.03
CA LYS A 46 -5.61 10.95 -4.71
C LYS A 46 -6.83 11.33 -5.53
N GLU A 47 -6.86 10.90 -6.79
CA GLU A 47 -7.95 11.21 -7.71
C GLU A 47 -9.00 10.09 -7.75
N TYR A 48 -8.58 8.85 -7.53
CA TYR A 48 -9.43 7.67 -7.67
C TYR A 48 -9.31 6.78 -6.44
N PRO A 49 -9.83 7.22 -5.28
CA PRO A 49 -9.61 6.48 -4.01
C PRO A 49 -10.24 5.09 -3.99
N TYR A 50 -11.25 4.85 -4.83
CA TYR A 50 -11.94 3.57 -4.86
C TYR A 50 -11.41 2.63 -5.94
N ILE A 51 -10.22 2.91 -6.50
CA ILE A 51 -9.62 2.05 -7.52
C ILE A 51 -9.23 0.68 -6.97
N GLY A 52 -8.90 0.59 -5.69
CA GLY A 52 -8.63 -0.67 -5.04
C GLY A 52 -9.88 -1.50 -4.86
N VAL A 53 -9.69 -2.78 -4.53
CA VAL A 53 -10.80 -3.71 -4.33
C VAL A 53 -11.00 -4.01 -2.85
N VAL A 54 -12.20 -4.49 -2.51
CA VAL A 54 -12.47 -4.99 -1.15
C VAL A 54 -11.66 -6.28 -0.98
N PRO A 55 -10.87 -6.40 0.11
CA PRO A 55 -10.07 -7.60 0.32
C PRO A 55 -10.94 -8.86 0.40
N ARG A 56 -10.43 -9.96 -0.14
CA ARG A 56 -11.19 -11.20 -0.16
C ARG A 56 -11.31 -11.86 1.22
N TYR A 57 -10.39 -11.57 2.14
CA TYR A 57 -10.48 -12.07 3.51
C TYR A 57 -11.41 -11.18 4.32
N GLN A 58 -12.47 -11.79 4.85
CA GLN A 58 -13.49 -11.05 5.59
C GLN A 58 -12.94 -10.33 6.81
N SER A 59 -11.99 -10.93 7.49
CA SER A 59 -11.39 -10.33 8.68
C SER A 59 -10.70 -9.00 8.36
N ILE A 60 -10.17 -8.85 7.14
CA ILE A 60 -9.53 -7.63 6.69
C ILE A 60 -10.59 -6.66 6.15
N ALA A 61 -11.51 -7.17 5.34
CA ALA A 61 -12.58 -6.37 4.75
C ALA A 61 -13.43 -5.68 5.82
N LYS A 62 -13.74 -6.39 6.92
CA LYS A 62 -14.55 -5.85 8.01
C LYS A 62 -13.88 -4.67 8.72
N GLN A 63 -12.58 -4.55 8.64
CA GLN A 63 -11.86 -3.43 9.23
C GLN A 63 -11.90 -2.17 8.37
N GLY A 64 -12.52 -2.24 7.19
CA GLY A 64 -12.66 -1.09 6.30
C GLY A 64 -11.54 -0.91 5.31
N TYR A 65 -10.65 -1.91 5.16
CA TYR A 65 -9.55 -1.82 4.22
C TYR A 65 -10.00 -2.01 2.79
N ARG A 66 -9.29 -1.33 1.88
CA ARG A 66 -9.28 -1.65 0.46
C ARG A 66 -7.85 -2.06 0.10
N ALA A 67 -7.70 -2.79 -1.00
CA ALA A 67 -6.41 -3.36 -1.37
C ALA A 67 -6.07 -3.06 -2.83
N ILE A 68 -4.79 -2.75 -3.07
CA ILE A 68 -4.24 -2.64 -4.41
C ILE A 68 -3.04 -3.57 -4.51
N ILE A 69 -3.02 -4.39 -5.57
CA ILE A 69 -1.87 -5.25 -5.83
C ILE A 69 -0.80 -4.43 -6.53
N CYS A 70 0.39 -4.42 -5.95
CA CYS A 70 1.54 -3.65 -6.42
C CYS A 70 2.66 -4.63 -6.76
N LYS A 71 2.50 -5.39 -7.84
CA LYS A 71 3.38 -6.49 -8.25
C LYS A 71 3.38 -7.58 -7.19
N GLN A 72 4.48 -7.76 -6.46
CA GLN A 72 4.59 -8.83 -5.47
C GLN A 72 4.07 -8.43 -4.09
N ASN A 73 3.61 -7.20 -3.95
CA ASN A 73 3.13 -6.69 -2.67
C ASN A 73 1.66 -6.29 -2.76
N ILE A 74 1.02 -6.19 -1.61
CA ILE A 74 -0.35 -5.69 -1.49
C ILE A 74 -0.31 -4.47 -0.59
N LEU A 75 -0.90 -3.37 -1.07
CA LEU A 75 -1.07 -2.16 -0.29
C LEU A 75 -2.49 -2.14 0.26
N PHE A 76 -2.62 -2.10 1.59
CA PHE A 76 -3.91 -1.96 2.26
C PHE A 76 -4.07 -0.53 2.74
N TYR A 77 -5.20 0.07 2.39
CA TYR A 77 -5.48 1.46 2.75
C TYR A 77 -6.91 1.64 3.19
N LYS A 78 -7.17 2.72 3.91
CA LYS A 78 -8.51 3.10 4.35
C LYS A 78 -8.84 4.50 3.84
N ILE A 79 -10.12 4.73 3.57
CA ILE A 79 -10.59 6.03 3.08
C ILE A 79 -11.44 6.67 4.18
N ASN A 80 -11.11 7.90 4.53
CA ASN A 80 -11.94 8.74 5.39
C ASN A 80 -12.62 9.77 4.50
N GLU A 81 -13.88 9.50 4.17
CA GLU A 81 -14.66 10.37 3.30
C GLU A 81 -14.96 11.72 3.94
N GLU A 82 -15.16 11.74 5.24
CA GLU A 82 -15.49 12.96 5.94
C GLU A 82 -14.40 14.01 5.81
N ASN A 83 -13.15 13.59 5.97
CA ASN A 83 -12.00 14.49 5.90
C ASN A 83 -11.26 14.45 4.56
N LYS A 84 -11.73 13.63 3.61
CA LYS A 84 -11.10 13.43 2.32
C LYS A 84 -9.64 13.01 2.47
N GLU A 85 -9.42 11.98 3.28
CA GLU A 85 -8.09 11.45 3.57
C GLU A 85 -8.00 9.98 3.20
N ILE A 86 -6.81 9.57 2.77
CA ILE A 86 -6.50 8.17 2.49
C ILE A 86 -5.32 7.78 3.38
N PHE A 87 -5.53 6.76 4.21
CA PHE A 87 -4.48 6.25 5.10
C PHE A 87 -3.83 5.03 4.48
N LEU A 88 -2.54 5.14 4.16
CA LEU A 88 -1.75 4.00 3.71
C LEU A 88 -1.27 3.28 4.96
N ASN A 89 -1.90 2.16 5.29
CA ASN A 89 -1.68 1.51 6.57
C ASN A 89 -0.65 0.41 6.53
N ILE A 90 -0.67 -0.42 5.47
CA ILE A 90 0.12 -1.64 5.45
C ILE A 90 0.53 -1.93 4.01
N ILE A 91 1.78 -2.36 3.83
CA ILE A 91 2.24 -2.93 2.57
C ILE A 91 3.03 -4.20 2.88
N VAL A 92 2.59 -5.33 2.34
CA VAL A 92 3.18 -6.64 2.65
C VAL A 92 3.26 -7.49 1.39
N CYS A 93 4.16 -8.47 1.41
CA CYS A 93 4.31 -9.41 0.30
C CYS A 93 3.05 -10.27 0.17
N SER A 94 2.53 -10.39 -1.05
CA SER A 94 1.29 -11.13 -1.32
C SER A 94 1.42 -12.63 -1.08
N LYS A 95 2.64 -13.15 -1.04
CA LYS A 95 2.89 -14.58 -0.81
C LYS A 95 3.02 -14.94 0.67
N ARG A 96 3.05 -13.95 1.56
CA ARG A 96 3.12 -14.19 2.99
C ARG A 96 1.73 -14.38 3.56
N ASN A 97 1.66 -15.03 4.72
CA ASN A 97 0.41 -15.10 5.47
C ASN A 97 0.20 -13.75 6.16
N TYR A 98 -0.36 -12.79 5.41
CA TYR A 98 -0.51 -11.43 5.91
C TYR A 98 -1.73 -11.21 6.79
N ILE A 99 -2.60 -12.20 6.92
CA ILE A 99 -3.80 -12.07 7.74
C ILE A 99 -3.43 -11.72 9.18
N ASN A 100 -2.38 -12.34 9.68
CA ASN A 100 -1.91 -12.11 11.06
C ASN A 100 -1.09 -10.83 11.21
N LEU A 101 -0.78 -10.13 10.11
CA LEU A 101 0.04 -8.91 10.13
C LEU A 101 -0.81 -7.64 10.10
N ILE A 102 -2.11 -7.81 9.98
CA ILE A 102 -3.05 -6.68 9.84
C ILE A 102 -3.91 -6.51 11.08
#